data_70c3f35385a0f25e6595b5eef598ce9a
#
_entry.id   70c3f35385a0f25e6595b5eef598ce9a
#
_cell.length_a   1.000
_cell.length_b   1.000
_cell.length_c   1.000
_cell.angle_alpha   90.00
_cell.angle_beta   90.00
_cell.angle_gamma   90.00
#
_symmetry.space_group_name_H-M   'P 1'
#
loop_
_entity.id
_entity.type
_entity.pdbx_description
1 polymer ?
#
loop_
_entity_poly.entity_id
_entity_poly.type
_entity_poly.pdbx_seq_one_letter_code
_entity_poly.pdbx_strand_id
1 'polypeptide(L)'
;MLIEYESITPNVHPSVFVAPGAMIIGDVTIGEESSIWFNSVLRGDLEPIRIGCRTNVQDGAVIHMDKEIPCLIGDDVTIGHGAILHSCTIGNEALIGMGAILLTGSVIGERAIVAAGTLVREGQEIPPGSVAIGVPAKVRREATEAELERVRHGKDDYILRGKLMRKHKI
;
A
#
# COMPACT_ATOMS: atom_id res chain seq x y z
N MET A 1 -4.38 -0.80 -15.90
CA MET A 1 -4.08 0.11 -17.03
C MET A 1 -3.01 1.09 -16.59
N LEU A 2 -1.95 1.30 -17.40
CA LEU A 2 -0.96 2.36 -17.16
C LEU A 2 -1.37 3.58 -17.98
N ILE A 3 -1.43 4.75 -17.35
CA ILE A 3 -1.92 5.99 -17.96
C ILE A 3 -0.87 7.08 -17.78
N GLU A 4 -0.42 7.63 -18.89
CA GLU A 4 0.44 8.80 -18.90
C GLU A 4 -0.33 10.05 -18.43
N TYR A 5 0.31 10.88 -17.62
CA TYR A 5 -0.19 12.18 -17.21
C TYR A 5 0.94 13.23 -17.29
N GLU A 6 0.71 14.35 -17.97
CA GLU A 6 1.70 15.42 -18.21
C GLU A 6 3.07 14.90 -18.70
N SER A 7 3.05 13.97 -19.65
CA SER A 7 4.25 13.31 -20.22
C SER A 7 5.01 12.41 -19.22
N ILE A 8 4.45 12.09 -18.09
CA ILE A 8 5.01 11.15 -17.12
C ILE A 8 4.25 9.83 -17.21
N THR A 9 4.95 8.76 -17.59
CA THR A 9 4.41 7.40 -17.66
C THR A 9 4.80 6.62 -16.42
N PRO A 10 3.89 5.83 -15.82
CA PRO A 10 4.23 4.98 -14.68
C PRO A 10 5.39 4.03 -14.95
N ASN A 11 6.34 3.95 -14.01
CA ASN A 11 7.48 3.05 -14.05
C ASN A 11 7.19 1.80 -13.21
N VAL A 12 6.77 0.73 -13.87
CA VAL A 12 6.37 -0.52 -13.22
C VAL A 12 7.36 -1.62 -13.57
N HIS A 13 8.00 -2.23 -12.55
CA HIS A 13 8.95 -3.31 -12.78
C HIS A 13 8.28 -4.47 -13.54
N PRO A 14 8.97 -5.12 -14.51
CA PRO A 14 8.38 -6.17 -15.36
C PRO A 14 7.82 -7.39 -14.60
N SER A 15 8.26 -7.64 -13.36
CA SER A 15 7.73 -8.72 -12.52
C SER A 15 6.42 -8.38 -11.79
N VAL A 16 5.96 -7.14 -11.81
CA VAL A 16 4.74 -6.71 -11.13
C VAL A 16 3.51 -7.31 -11.79
N PHE A 17 2.57 -7.82 -11.00
CA PHE A 17 1.23 -8.13 -11.47
C PHE A 17 0.34 -6.89 -11.38
N VAL A 18 -0.28 -6.51 -12.50
CA VAL A 18 -1.29 -5.46 -12.56
C VAL A 18 -2.59 -6.08 -13.04
N ALA A 19 -3.56 -6.16 -12.15
CA ALA A 19 -4.85 -6.78 -12.42
C ALA A 19 -5.73 -5.95 -13.39
N PRO A 20 -6.66 -6.57 -14.11
CA PRO A 20 -7.72 -5.87 -14.84
C PRO A 20 -8.46 -4.87 -13.95
N GLY A 21 -8.77 -3.70 -14.49
CA GLY A 21 -9.43 -2.62 -13.77
C GLY A 21 -8.52 -1.79 -12.85
N ALA A 22 -7.30 -2.24 -12.56
CA ALA A 22 -6.33 -1.42 -11.83
C ALA A 22 -5.86 -0.25 -12.69
N MET A 23 -5.87 0.96 -12.13
CA MET A 23 -5.51 2.21 -12.78
C MET A 23 -4.25 2.78 -12.13
N ILE A 24 -3.18 2.94 -12.90
CA ILE A 24 -1.90 3.49 -12.44
C ILE A 24 -1.59 4.69 -13.32
N ILE A 25 -1.56 5.90 -12.75
CA ILE A 25 -1.62 7.17 -13.48
C ILE A 25 -0.46 8.07 -13.06
N GLY A 26 0.29 8.61 -14.02
CA GLY A 26 1.32 9.63 -13.80
C GLY A 26 2.58 9.12 -13.10
N ASP A 27 3.13 9.90 -12.17
CA ASP A 27 4.40 9.60 -11.49
C ASP A 27 4.26 8.51 -10.42
N VAL A 28 4.15 7.28 -10.87
CA VAL A 28 4.06 6.09 -10.02
C VAL A 28 5.22 5.16 -10.33
N THR A 29 6.00 4.78 -9.31
CA THR A 29 7.04 3.75 -9.43
C THR A 29 6.70 2.56 -8.54
N ILE A 30 6.80 1.33 -9.09
CA ILE A 30 6.47 0.08 -8.38
C ILE A 30 7.62 -0.90 -8.52
N GLY A 31 8.15 -1.35 -7.36
CA GLY A 31 9.27 -2.29 -7.26
C GLY A 31 8.92 -3.73 -7.62
N GLU A 32 9.96 -4.55 -7.72
CA GLU A 32 9.86 -5.94 -8.17
C GLU A 32 8.96 -6.81 -7.28
N GLU A 33 8.35 -7.82 -7.89
CA GLU A 33 7.48 -8.81 -7.25
C GLU A 33 6.27 -8.22 -6.50
N SER A 34 5.99 -6.94 -6.67
CA SER A 34 4.78 -6.29 -6.14
C SER A 34 3.55 -6.65 -6.97
N SER A 35 2.36 -6.39 -6.42
CA SER A 35 1.11 -6.70 -7.11
C SER A 35 0.03 -5.66 -6.83
N ILE A 36 -0.64 -5.21 -7.90
CA ILE A 36 -1.73 -4.23 -7.87
C ILE A 36 -3.01 -4.93 -8.32
N TRP A 37 -3.95 -5.07 -7.40
CA TRP A 37 -5.12 -5.92 -7.57
C TRP A 37 -6.31 -5.16 -8.18
N PHE A 38 -7.40 -5.90 -8.41
CA PHE A 38 -8.52 -5.44 -9.23
C PHE A 38 -9.13 -4.13 -8.74
N ASN A 39 -9.36 -3.20 -9.67
CA ASN A 39 -10.01 -1.91 -9.45
C ASN A 39 -9.30 -0.99 -8.44
N SER A 40 -8.03 -1.23 -8.12
CA SER A 40 -7.23 -0.28 -7.34
C SER A 40 -6.89 0.94 -8.19
N VAL A 41 -6.78 2.10 -7.56
CA VAL A 41 -6.43 3.36 -8.23
C VAL A 41 -5.21 3.98 -7.56
N LEU A 42 -4.13 4.13 -8.31
CA LEU A 42 -2.88 4.80 -7.90
C LEU A 42 -2.70 6.02 -8.80
N ARG A 43 -2.97 7.22 -8.28
CA ARG A 43 -2.97 8.43 -9.09
C ARG A 43 -1.90 9.41 -8.62
N GLY A 44 -0.74 9.37 -9.29
CA GLY A 44 0.42 10.24 -9.08
C GLY A 44 0.41 11.45 -10.01
N ASP A 45 -0.60 12.30 -9.90
CA ASP A 45 -0.83 13.47 -10.75
C ASP A 45 -0.38 14.80 -10.13
N LEU A 46 -0.12 14.83 -8.82
CA LEU A 46 0.39 16.01 -8.12
C LEU A 46 1.82 15.79 -7.60
N GLU A 47 2.06 14.66 -6.95
CA GLU A 47 3.33 14.26 -6.37
C GLU A 47 3.59 12.77 -6.64
N PRO A 48 4.81 12.28 -6.42
CA PRO A 48 5.15 10.88 -6.67
C PRO A 48 4.44 9.89 -5.74
N ILE A 49 4.05 8.73 -6.30
CA ILE A 49 3.81 7.50 -5.54
C ILE A 49 5.01 6.58 -5.73
N ARG A 50 5.61 6.13 -4.63
CA ARG A 50 6.71 5.16 -4.65
C ARG A 50 6.29 3.92 -3.85
N ILE A 51 6.30 2.77 -4.50
CA ILE A 51 5.98 1.48 -3.89
C ILE A 51 7.21 0.59 -4.01
N GLY A 52 7.66 0.06 -2.88
CA GLY A 52 8.80 -0.84 -2.81
C GLY A 52 8.55 -2.21 -3.44
N CYS A 53 9.45 -3.14 -3.16
CA CYS A 53 9.40 -4.51 -3.68
C CYS A 53 8.46 -5.40 -2.85
N ARG A 54 7.91 -6.47 -3.44
CA ARG A 54 7.08 -7.49 -2.77
C ARG A 54 5.89 -6.92 -1.99
N THR A 55 5.45 -5.72 -2.35
CA THR A 55 4.32 -5.02 -1.75
C THR A 55 3.04 -5.32 -2.52
N ASN A 56 1.93 -5.59 -1.82
CA ASN A 56 0.65 -5.82 -2.46
C ASN A 56 -0.36 -4.72 -2.15
N VAL A 57 -1.00 -4.20 -3.18
CA VAL A 57 -2.11 -3.24 -3.10
C VAL A 57 -3.38 -3.98 -3.52
N GLN A 58 -4.22 -4.31 -2.55
CA GLN A 58 -5.37 -5.19 -2.75
C GLN A 58 -6.55 -4.47 -3.40
N ASP A 59 -7.55 -5.25 -3.79
CA ASP A 59 -8.68 -4.82 -4.60
C ASP A 59 -9.36 -3.56 -4.05
N GLY A 60 -9.64 -2.61 -4.94
CA GLY A 60 -10.36 -1.39 -4.62
C GLY A 60 -9.62 -0.38 -3.75
N ALA A 61 -8.34 -0.60 -3.43
CA ALA A 61 -7.55 0.38 -2.68
C ALA A 61 -7.31 1.64 -3.52
N VAL A 62 -7.27 2.80 -2.88
CA VAL A 62 -7.04 4.10 -3.51
C VAL A 62 -5.82 4.77 -2.89
N ILE A 63 -4.87 5.17 -3.73
CA ILE A 63 -3.67 5.89 -3.33
C ILE A 63 -3.61 7.21 -4.10
N HIS A 64 -3.59 8.31 -3.37
CA HIS A 64 -3.48 9.66 -3.90
C HIS A 64 -2.69 10.55 -2.94
N MET A 65 -2.44 11.79 -3.30
CA MET A 65 -1.69 12.72 -2.46
C MET A 65 -2.09 14.16 -2.66
N ASP A 66 -1.73 14.98 -1.68
CA ASP A 66 -1.71 16.44 -1.78
C ASP A 66 -0.40 16.91 -2.43
N LYS A 67 -0.41 18.15 -2.86
CA LYS A 67 0.77 18.83 -3.37
C LYS A 67 1.85 18.94 -2.29
N GLU A 68 3.11 18.74 -2.69
CA GLU A 68 4.31 18.81 -1.84
C GLU A 68 4.50 17.65 -0.84
N ILE A 69 3.57 16.67 -0.80
CA ILE A 69 3.68 15.53 0.12
C ILE A 69 3.47 14.22 -0.66
N PRO A 70 4.53 13.51 -1.03
CA PRO A 70 4.44 12.26 -1.79
C PRO A 70 3.81 11.13 -0.95
N CYS A 71 3.41 10.05 -1.62
CA CYS A 71 3.03 8.81 -0.97
C CYS A 71 4.18 7.79 -1.09
N LEU A 72 4.79 7.44 0.05
CA LEU A 72 5.95 6.56 0.10
C LEU A 72 5.59 5.25 0.82
N ILE A 73 5.75 4.13 0.14
CA ILE A 73 5.38 2.81 0.64
C ILE A 73 6.59 1.90 0.51
N GLY A 74 7.01 1.32 1.62
CA GLY A 74 8.19 0.45 1.70
C GLY A 74 8.04 -0.91 1.04
N ASP A 75 9.03 -1.76 1.31
CA ASP A 75 9.06 -3.15 0.86
C ASP A 75 8.21 -4.04 1.75
N ASP A 76 7.72 -5.16 1.19
CA ASP A 76 7.01 -6.20 1.92
C ASP A 76 5.72 -5.72 2.63
N VAL A 77 5.14 -4.60 2.16
CA VAL A 77 3.93 -4.00 2.74
C VAL A 77 2.67 -4.68 2.19
N THR A 78 1.68 -4.89 3.05
CA THR A 78 0.34 -5.30 2.65
C THR A 78 -0.65 -4.14 2.82
N ILE A 79 -1.27 -3.71 1.72
CA ILE A 79 -2.36 -2.74 1.71
C ILE A 79 -3.67 -3.47 1.43
N GLY A 80 -4.51 -3.58 2.46
CA GLY A 80 -5.75 -4.34 2.46
C GLY A 80 -6.81 -3.76 1.53
N HIS A 81 -7.77 -4.62 1.15
CA HIS A 81 -8.89 -4.29 0.26
C HIS A 81 -9.58 -2.99 0.67
N GLY A 82 -9.83 -2.10 -0.28
CA GLY A 82 -10.56 -0.86 -0.07
C GLY A 82 -9.88 0.16 0.85
N ALA A 83 -8.61 -0.01 1.20
CA ALA A 83 -7.87 0.99 1.99
C ALA A 83 -7.69 2.28 1.19
N ILE A 84 -7.69 3.42 1.89
CA ILE A 84 -7.48 4.74 1.30
C ILE A 84 -6.21 5.33 1.91
N LEU A 85 -5.24 5.62 1.06
CA LEU A 85 -3.95 6.19 1.43
C LEU A 85 -3.81 7.58 0.79
N HIS A 86 -3.62 8.58 1.62
CA HIS A 86 -3.49 9.95 1.15
C HIS A 86 -2.25 10.62 1.74
N SER A 87 -1.24 10.94 0.88
CA SER A 87 0.01 11.60 1.28
C SER A 87 0.65 11.00 2.53
N CYS A 88 0.90 9.71 2.57
CA CYS A 88 1.42 9.03 3.76
C CYS A 88 2.74 8.32 3.52
N THR A 89 3.47 8.05 4.60
CA THR A 89 4.68 7.23 4.58
C THR A 89 4.43 5.92 5.33
N ILE A 90 4.77 4.79 4.70
CA ILE A 90 4.59 3.45 5.27
C ILE A 90 5.92 2.72 5.24
N GLY A 91 6.39 2.32 6.42
CA GLY A 91 7.62 1.54 6.59
C GLY A 91 7.47 0.10 6.11
N ASN A 92 8.61 -0.57 5.99
CA ASN A 92 8.69 -1.95 5.51
C ASN A 92 7.88 -2.92 6.38
N GLU A 93 7.39 -4.00 5.79
CA GLU A 93 6.67 -5.09 6.46
C GLU A 93 5.40 -4.64 7.21
N ALA A 94 4.90 -3.43 6.97
CA ALA A 94 3.69 -2.96 7.61
C ALA A 94 2.43 -3.60 7.01
N LEU A 95 1.39 -3.74 7.83
CA LEU A 95 0.05 -4.13 7.39
C LEU A 95 -0.93 -2.97 7.54
N ILE A 96 -1.52 -2.56 6.44
CA ILE A 96 -2.67 -1.66 6.42
C ILE A 96 -3.93 -2.51 6.21
N GLY A 97 -4.77 -2.58 7.23
CA GLY A 97 -5.98 -3.42 7.23
C GLY A 97 -7.03 -2.98 6.21
N MET A 98 -7.94 -3.88 5.87
CA MET A 98 -9.03 -3.63 4.92
C MET A 98 -9.85 -2.39 5.32
N GLY A 99 -10.10 -1.48 4.36
CA GLY A 99 -10.89 -0.28 4.58
C GLY A 99 -10.26 0.74 5.54
N ALA A 100 -8.99 0.59 5.91
CA ALA A 100 -8.30 1.61 6.72
C ALA A 100 -8.08 2.89 5.90
N ILE A 101 -8.08 4.02 6.59
CA ILE A 101 -7.89 5.34 5.98
C ILE A 101 -6.66 5.99 6.63
N LEU A 102 -5.67 6.34 5.81
CA LEU A 102 -4.48 7.05 6.22
C LEU A 102 -4.53 8.46 5.60
N LEU A 103 -4.57 9.49 6.47
CA LEU A 103 -4.66 10.88 6.04
C LEU A 103 -3.28 11.52 5.86
N THR A 104 -3.27 12.70 5.25
CA THR A 104 -2.10 13.47 4.84
C THR A 104 -1.05 13.59 5.94
N GLY A 105 0.21 13.31 5.60
CA GLY A 105 1.35 13.41 6.50
C GLY A 105 1.42 12.32 7.57
N SER A 106 0.51 11.33 7.54
CA SER A 106 0.60 10.21 8.50
C SER A 106 1.81 9.32 8.21
N VAL A 107 2.40 8.79 9.28
CA VAL A 107 3.59 7.92 9.21
C VAL A 107 3.30 6.60 9.92
N ILE A 108 3.46 5.50 9.19
CA ILE A 108 3.31 4.15 9.72
C ILE A 108 4.69 3.52 9.80
N GLY A 109 5.12 3.19 11.02
CA GLY A 109 6.43 2.59 11.26
C GLY A 109 6.55 1.17 10.70
N GLU A 110 7.81 0.73 10.53
CA GLU A 110 8.14 -0.62 10.08
C GLU A 110 7.43 -1.69 10.94
N ARG A 111 6.89 -2.74 10.33
CA ARG A 111 6.16 -3.83 10.99
C ARG A 111 4.96 -3.39 11.83
N ALA A 112 4.49 -2.16 11.67
CA ALA A 112 3.28 -1.72 12.33
C ALA A 112 2.03 -2.34 11.68
N ILE A 113 1.01 -2.59 12.47
CA ILE A 113 -0.27 -3.13 12.04
C ILE A 113 -1.35 -2.07 12.28
N VAL A 114 -1.90 -1.54 11.20
CA VAL A 114 -3.11 -0.72 11.23
C VAL A 114 -4.30 -1.65 11.01
N ALA A 115 -5.16 -1.81 12.01
CA ALA A 115 -6.28 -2.73 11.93
C ALA A 115 -7.34 -2.29 10.89
N ALA A 116 -8.17 -3.24 10.45
CA ALA A 116 -9.23 -2.96 9.48
C ALA A 116 -10.16 -1.84 9.95
N GLY A 117 -10.57 -0.96 9.02
CA GLY A 117 -11.46 0.17 9.27
C GLY A 117 -10.88 1.28 10.18
N THR A 118 -9.59 1.25 10.45
CA THR A 118 -8.93 2.25 11.29
C THR A 118 -8.71 3.55 10.51
N LEU A 119 -8.92 4.70 11.17
CA LEU A 119 -8.61 6.03 10.62
C LEU A 119 -7.38 6.62 11.31
N VAL A 120 -6.26 6.71 10.58
CA VAL A 120 -5.06 7.41 11.02
C VAL A 120 -5.17 8.87 10.59
N ARG A 121 -5.09 9.80 11.55
CA ARG A 121 -5.29 11.24 11.32
C ARG A 121 -4.09 11.85 10.58
N GLU A 122 -4.32 13.07 10.10
CA GLU A 122 -3.26 13.90 9.52
C GLU A 122 -2.09 14.06 10.50
N GLY A 123 -0.87 13.89 9.99
CA GLY A 123 0.37 13.98 10.75
C GLY A 123 0.52 12.97 11.89
N GLN A 124 -0.39 12.02 12.06
CA GLN A 124 -0.30 11.02 13.11
C GLN A 124 0.76 9.98 12.79
N GLU A 125 1.61 9.69 13.78
CA GLU A 125 2.61 8.65 13.70
C GLU A 125 2.15 7.38 14.44
N ILE A 126 2.31 6.23 13.79
CA ILE A 126 2.14 4.90 14.37
C ILE A 126 3.52 4.28 14.53
N PRO A 127 4.00 4.04 15.76
CA PRO A 127 5.36 3.54 16.01
C PRO A 127 5.62 2.18 15.36
N PRO A 128 6.89 1.87 15.04
CA PRO A 128 7.27 0.56 14.53
C PRO A 128 6.79 -0.59 15.43
N GLY A 129 6.41 -1.71 14.84
CA GLY A 129 6.02 -2.93 15.55
C GLY A 129 4.76 -2.79 16.41
N SER A 130 3.97 -1.73 16.27
CA SER A 130 2.78 -1.51 17.09
C SER A 130 1.47 -1.85 16.37
N VAL A 131 0.42 -2.08 17.14
CA VAL A 131 -0.95 -2.30 16.64
C VAL A 131 -1.79 -1.06 16.93
N ALA A 132 -2.30 -0.42 15.87
CA ALA A 132 -3.19 0.73 15.95
C ALA A 132 -4.62 0.35 15.52
N ILE A 133 -5.63 0.77 16.30
CA ILE A 133 -7.04 0.40 16.09
C ILE A 133 -7.95 1.60 16.38
N GLY A 134 -8.98 1.77 15.57
CA GLY A 134 -10.14 2.61 15.84
C GLY A 134 -10.24 3.87 14.98
N VAL A 135 -11.30 4.65 15.23
CA VAL A 135 -11.62 5.91 14.56
C VAL A 135 -11.81 6.98 15.64
N PRO A 136 -10.83 7.85 15.88
CA PRO A 136 -9.48 7.86 15.31
C PRO A 136 -8.58 6.73 15.85
N ALA A 137 -7.51 6.43 15.12
CA ALA A 137 -6.52 5.42 15.47
C ALA A 137 -5.89 5.68 16.84
N LYS A 138 -5.78 4.61 17.64
CA LYS A 138 -5.03 4.62 18.91
C LYS A 138 -4.07 3.42 18.90
N VAL A 139 -2.81 3.65 19.20
CA VAL A 139 -1.86 2.59 19.48
C VAL A 139 -2.33 1.84 20.74
N ARG A 140 -2.49 0.54 20.64
CA ARG A 140 -3.04 -0.29 21.71
C ARG A 140 -1.97 -1.11 22.42
N ARG A 141 -1.00 -1.62 21.66
CA ARG A 141 0.05 -2.50 22.14
C ARG A 141 1.10 -2.76 21.05
N GLU A 142 2.13 -3.44 21.40
CA GLU A 142 3.05 -4.03 20.44
C GLU A 142 2.38 -5.20 19.67
N ALA A 143 2.81 -5.42 18.45
CA ALA A 143 2.42 -6.59 17.68
C ALA A 143 3.09 -7.85 18.24
N THR A 144 2.35 -8.92 18.35
CA THR A 144 2.91 -10.22 18.76
C THR A 144 3.67 -10.86 17.60
N GLU A 145 4.67 -11.72 17.89
CA GLU A 145 5.38 -12.46 16.85
C GLU A 145 4.43 -13.29 15.97
N ALA A 146 3.40 -13.88 16.56
CA ALA A 146 2.38 -14.62 15.80
C ALA A 146 1.57 -13.75 14.84
N GLU A 147 1.37 -12.47 15.14
CA GLU A 147 0.74 -11.51 14.22
C GLU A 147 1.69 -11.12 13.10
N LEU A 148 2.95 -10.82 13.42
CA LEU A 148 3.97 -10.50 12.42
C LEU A 148 4.20 -11.68 11.45
N GLU A 149 4.21 -12.90 11.96
CA GLU A 149 4.30 -14.12 11.15
C GLU A 149 3.11 -14.25 10.18
N ARG A 150 1.88 -13.99 10.65
CA ARG A 150 0.70 -13.98 9.77
C ARG A 150 0.78 -12.91 8.69
N VAL A 151 1.33 -11.73 9.01
CA VAL A 151 1.54 -10.66 8.01
C VAL A 151 2.54 -11.13 6.95
N ARG A 152 3.67 -11.72 7.37
CA ARG A 152 4.67 -12.27 6.45
C ARG A 152 4.08 -13.34 5.52
N HIS A 153 3.36 -14.33 6.09
CA HIS A 153 2.70 -15.37 5.29
C HIS A 153 1.66 -14.79 4.31
N GLY A 154 0.84 -13.84 4.76
CA GLY A 154 -0.14 -13.19 3.89
C GLY A 154 0.53 -12.49 2.70
N LYS A 155 1.62 -11.79 2.93
CA LYS A 155 2.42 -11.14 1.90
C LYS A 155 3.00 -12.18 0.91
N ASP A 156 3.59 -13.28 1.42
CA ASP A 156 4.15 -14.34 0.57
C ASP A 156 3.08 -15.01 -0.32
N ASP A 157 1.88 -15.21 0.21
CA ASP A 157 0.71 -15.66 -0.56
C ASP A 157 0.39 -14.71 -1.72
N TYR A 158 0.43 -13.40 -1.48
CA TYR A 158 0.16 -12.41 -2.53
C TYR A 158 1.26 -12.38 -3.61
N ILE A 159 2.52 -12.58 -3.25
CA ILE A 159 3.61 -12.74 -4.22
C ILE A 159 3.33 -13.97 -5.10
N LEU A 160 3.01 -15.12 -4.49
CA LEU A 160 2.70 -16.33 -5.23
C LEU A 160 1.49 -16.16 -6.15
N ARG A 161 0.40 -15.58 -5.63
CA ARG A 161 -0.83 -15.32 -6.40
C ARG A 161 -0.56 -14.38 -7.58
N GLY A 162 0.20 -13.29 -7.37
CA GLY A 162 0.60 -12.38 -8.45
C GLY A 162 1.38 -13.09 -9.56
N LYS A 163 2.32 -13.97 -9.21
CA LYS A 163 3.06 -14.81 -10.17
C LYS A 163 2.12 -15.74 -10.96
N LEU A 164 1.15 -16.36 -10.29
CA LEU A 164 0.17 -17.24 -10.92
C LEU A 164 -0.75 -16.47 -11.88
N MET A 165 -1.28 -15.32 -11.46
CA MET A 165 -2.16 -14.48 -12.29
C MET A 165 -1.44 -14.02 -13.57
N ARG A 166 -0.18 -13.58 -13.46
CA ARG A 166 0.63 -13.22 -14.64
C ARG A 166 0.81 -14.40 -15.60
N LYS A 167 1.04 -15.60 -15.07
CA LYS A 167 1.18 -16.82 -15.90
C LYS A 167 -0.09 -17.12 -16.68
N HIS A 168 -1.25 -16.88 -16.11
CA HIS A 168 -2.55 -17.12 -16.75
C HIS A 168 -3.01 -15.99 -17.67
N LYS A 169 -2.24 -14.90 -17.80
CA LYS A 169 -2.54 -13.74 -18.67
C LYS A 169 -3.92 -13.12 -18.36
N ILE A 170 -4.28 -13.08 -17.10
CA ILE A 170 -5.50 -12.43 -16.65
C ILE A 170 -5.27 -10.92 -16.56
#